data_314a6c8a6cc82310a6d56271b6fbd3bb
#
_entry.id   314a6c8a6cc82310a6d56271b6fbd3bb
#
_cell.length_a   1.000
_cell.length_b   1.000
_cell.length_c   1.000
_cell.angle_alpha   90.00
_cell.angle_beta   90.00
_cell.angle_gamma   90.00
#
_symmetry.space_group_name_H-M   'P 1'
#
loop_
_entity.id
_entity.type
_entity.pdbx_description
1 polymer ?
#
loop_
_entity_poly.entity_id
_entity_poly.type
_entity_poly.pdbx_seq_one_letter_code
_entity_poly.pdbx_strand_id
1 'polypeptide(L)'
;MSASRYHWDRTHPGLAGLQQSIEPARRTVLTHPVYRELDSLQRVRTFLGIHVFAVWDFMSLLKSLQRDLTCVSVPWLPTGPTESRRLINEIVLVEESDELGEGHISHFELYLDGMERAGADTGPVTAFLALLREGVGVTEALKRAEVPQGAADFVAATWSIIETAPVHCKAAAFAFGREDLIPEMFQQVIRIEDPDGRLGVFKDYLARHIEVDGEQHTPMAMQMLIDQCGDDQSAWDECAATVRLALEARAALWDSIVAACAEEPA
;
A
#
# COMPACT_ATOMS: atom_id res chain seq x y z
N MET A 1 18.19 -10.38 -16.40
CA MET A 1 18.15 -9.13 -15.63
C MET A 1 18.09 -7.98 -16.63
N SER A 2 16.92 -7.40 -16.84
CA SER A 2 16.80 -6.17 -17.63
C SER A 2 17.31 -5.05 -16.73
N ALA A 3 18.37 -4.33 -17.15
CA ALA A 3 18.82 -3.14 -16.46
C ALA A 3 17.66 -2.16 -16.39
N SER A 4 17.35 -1.63 -15.20
CA SER A 4 16.34 -0.59 -15.02
C SER A 4 16.55 0.49 -16.11
N ARG A 5 15.46 0.86 -16.80
CA ARG A 5 15.50 1.94 -17.81
C ARG A 5 15.78 3.31 -17.18
N TYR A 6 15.75 3.39 -15.87
CA TYR A 6 15.78 4.62 -15.11
C TYR A 6 16.95 4.58 -14.13
N HIS A 7 17.84 5.58 -14.23
CA HIS A 7 18.87 5.85 -13.25
C HIS A 7 18.34 6.92 -12.30
N TRP A 8 17.89 6.50 -11.11
CA TRP A 8 17.32 7.36 -10.08
C TRP A 8 18.35 7.61 -8.96
N ASP A 9 19.46 8.23 -9.33
CA ASP A 9 20.57 8.50 -8.40
C ASP A 9 20.45 9.89 -7.72
N ARG A 10 19.26 10.50 -7.75
CA ARG A 10 19.10 11.84 -7.17
C ARG A 10 19.02 11.77 -5.64
N THR A 11 20.00 12.38 -5.02
CA THR A 11 20.00 12.65 -3.57
C THR A 11 19.48 14.06 -3.30
N HIS A 12 18.65 14.21 -2.27
CA HIS A 12 18.15 15.51 -1.85
C HIS A 12 18.23 15.64 -0.32
N PRO A 13 18.73 16.78 0.24
CA PRO A 13 18.83 16.95 1.69
C PRO A 13 17.50 16.81 2.42
N GLY A 14 16.40 17.33 1.84
CA GLY A 14 15.05 17.20 2.38
C GLY A 14 14.60 15.75 2.47
N LEU A 15 14.89 14.93 1.45
CA LEU A 15 14.61 13.51 1.46
C LEU A 15 15.37 12.79 2.58
N ALA A 16 16.66 13.07 2.73
CA ALA A 16 17.49 12.49 3.79
C ALA A 16 17.01 12.91 5.19
N GLY A 17 16.63 14.17 5.37
CA GLY A 17 16.04 14.69 6.61
C GLY A 17 14.70 14.02 6.94
N LEU A 18 13.82 13.84 5.95
CA LEU A 18 12.57 13.13 6.10
C LEU A 18 12.82 11.69 6.54
N GLN A 19 13.66 10.93 5.81
CA GLN A 19 14.01 9.54 6.14
C GLN A 19 14.51 9.40 7.58
N GLN A 20 15.42 10.28 8.00
CA GLN A 20 15.93 10.29 9.39
C GLN A 20 14.81 10.55 10.40
N SER A 21 13.89 11.46 10.12
CA SER A 21 12.82 11.86 11.04
C SER A 21 11.75 10.79 11.23
N ILE A 22 11.52 9.93 10.24
CA ILE A 22 10.50 8.86 10.27
C ILE A 22 11.06 7.51 10.72
N GLU A 23 12.39 7.35 10.77
CA GLU A 23 13.04 6.05 11.07
C GLU A 23 12.53 5.37 12.35
N PRO A 24 12.25 6.06 13.47
CA PRO A 24 11.68 5.41 14.65
C PRO A 24 10.31 4.76 14.38
N ALA A 25 9.41 5.46 13.69
CA ALA A 25 8.09 4.95 13.34
C ALA A 25 8.17 3.82 12.31
N ARG A 26 9.04 3.96 11.30
CA ARG A 26 9.32 2.93 10.30
C ARG A 26 9.79 1.63 10.97
N ARG A 27 10.73 1.73 11.89
CA ARG A 27 11.24 0.59 12.64
C ARG A 27 10.15 -0.10 13.46
N THR A 28 9.24 0.65 14.08
CA THR A 28 8.10 0.08 14.81
C THR A 28 7.26 -0.84 13.91
N VAL A 29 6.99 -0.42 12.67
CA VAL A 29 6.24 -1.23 11.70
C VAL A 29 7.04 -2.47 11.29
N LEU A 30 8.33 -2.33 10.95
CA LEU A 30 9.16 -3.41 10.41
C LEU A 30 9.56 -4.46 11.44
N THR A 31 9.59 -4.12 12.72
CA THR A 31 9.92 -5.06 13.80
C THR A 31 8.70 -5.50 14.61
N HIS A 32 7.50 -5.25 14.09
CA HIS A 32 6.25 -5.51 14.79
C HIS A 32 6.06 -7.00 15.11
N PRO A 33 5.47 -7.33 16.27
CA PRO A 33 5.20 -8.73 16.66
C PRO A 33 4.34 -9.51 15.67
N VAL A 34 3.47 -8.85 14.89
CA VAL A 34 2.57 -9.48 13.91
C VAL A 34 3.26 -10.52 13.03
N TYR A 35 4.50 -10.28 12.61
CA TYR A 35 5.23 -11.22 11.73
C TYR A 35 5.57 -12.56 12.38
N ARG A 36 5.52 -12.63 13.72
CA ARG A 36 5.74 -13.87 14.49
C ARG A 36 4.42 -14.59 14.79
N GLU A 37 3.30 -13.88 14.68
CA GLU A 37 1.98 -14.44 14.93
C GLU A 37 1.44 -15.24 13.73
N LEU A 38 2.02 -15.07 12.53
CA LEU A 38 1.57 -15.74 11.31
C LEU A 38 2.14 -17.15 11.20
N ASP A 39 1.94 -17.99 12.21
CA ASP A 39 2.51 -19.32 12.36
C ASP A 39 1.56 -20.47 11.99
N SER A 40 0.33 -20.16 11.63
CA SER A 40 -0.70 -21.12 11.23
C SER A 40 -1.53 -20.60 10.06
N LEU A 41 -2.11 -21.51 9.26
CA LEU A 41 -2.99 -21.16 8.16
C LEU A 41 -4.20 -20.33 8.64
N GLN A 42 -4.71 -20.60 9.84
CA GLN A 42 -5.84 -19.87 10.38
C GLN A 42 -5.47 -18.40 10.66
N ARG A 43 -4.33 -18.15 11.31
CA ARG A 43 -3.84 -16.79 11.57
C ARG A 43 -3.49 -16.05 10.28
N VAL A 44 -2.99 -16.75 9.26
CA VAL A 44 -2.82 -16.17 7.92
C VAL A 44 -4.15 -15.76 7.32
N ARG A 45 -5.22 -16.55 7.46
CA ARG A 45 -6.57 -16.18 6.99
C ARG A 45 -7.08 -14.93 7.68
N THR A 46 -6.90 -14.81 8.99
CA THR A 46 -7.24 -13.61 9.77
C THR A 46 -6.45 -12.40 9.27
N PHE A 47 -5.14 -12.54 9.07
CA PHE A 47 -4.31 -11.51 8.45
C PHE A 47 -4.85 -11.09 7.09
N LEU A 48 -5.12 -12.03 6.20
CA LEU A 48 -5.62 -11.77 4.85
C LEU A 48 -6.94 -10.99 4.87
N GLY A 49 -7.90 -11.40 5.72
CA GLY A 49 -9.21 -10.74 5.84
C GLY A 49 -9.15 -9.30 6.37
N ILE A 50 -8.11 -8.94 7.12
CA ILE A 50 -7.88 -7.58 7.62
C ILE A 50 -7.00 -6.79 6.66
N HIS A 51 -5.90 -7.38 6.17
CA HIS A 51 -4.91 -6.70 5.35
C HIS A 51 -5.42 -6.37 3.94
N VAL A 52 -6.41 -7.07 3.41
CA VAL A 52 -7.01 -6.79 2.09
C VAL A 52 -7.47 -5.35 1.95
N PHE A 53 -7.93 -4.73 3.02
CA PHE A 53 -8.32 -3.32 3.02
C PHE A 53 -7.13 -2.38 2.87
N ALA A 54 -5.94 -2.78 3.33
CA ALA A 54 -4.72 -2.01 3.10
C ALA A 54 -4.22 -2.14 1.65
N VAL A 55 -4.54 -3.24 0.96
CA VAL A 55 -4.28 -3.41 -0.48
C VAL A 55 -5.23 -2.54 -1.31
N TRP A 56 -6.54 -2.52 -0.98
CA TRP A 56 -7.50 -1.61 -1.58
C TRP A 56 -7.14 -0.13 -1.36
N ASP A 57 -6.73 0.20 -0.14
CA ASP A 57 -6.33 1.51 0.29
C ASP A 57 -5.10 2.04 -0.49
N PHE A 58 -4.11 1.17 -0.71
CA PHE A 58 -2.96 1.45 -1.56
C PHE A 58 -3.39 1.92 -2.96
N MET A 59 -4.27 1.15 -3.62
CA MET A 59 -4.78 1.49 -4.94
C MET A 59 -5.54 2.82 -4.94
N SER A 60 -6.28 3.12 -3.89
CA SER A 60 -7.01 4.39 -3.77
C SER A 60 -6.07 5.60 -3.64
N LEU A 61 -5.00 5.47 -2.85
CA LEU A 61 -3.97 6.50 -2.72
C LEU A 61 -3.22 6.70 -4.04
N LEU A 62 -2.83 5.61 -4.72
CA LEU A 62 -2.19 5.62 -6.03
C LEU A 62 -3.06 6.33 -7.08
N LYS A 63 -4.35 6.01 -7.16
CA LYS A 63 -5.30 6.65 -8.09
C LYS A 63 -5.53 8.12 -7.76
N SER A 64 -5.51 8.50 -6.49
CA SER A 64 -5.52 9.91 -6.08
C SER A 64 -4.30 10.67 -6.63
N LEU A 65 -3.10 10.09 -6.52
CA LEU A 65 -1.88 10.66 -7.08
C LEU A 65 -1.92 10.73 -8.61
N GLN A 66 -2.42 9.69 -9.28
CA GLN A 66 -2.60 9.72 -10.74
C GLN A 66 -3.52 10.87 -11.17
N ARG A 67 -4.63 11.07 -10.46
CA ARG A 67 -5.56 12.19 -10.72
C ARG A 67 -4.91 13.56 -10.51
N ASP A 68 -4.08 13.70 -9.47
CA ASP A 68 -3.48 14.98 -9.09
C ASP A 68 -2.24 15.32 -9.94
N LEU A 69 -1.48 14.31 -10.39
CA LEU A 69 -0.22 14.48 -11.13
C LEU A 69 -0.34 14.30 -12.65
N THR A 70 -1.47 13.78 -13.13
CA THR A 70 -1.71 13.57 -14.56
C THR A 70 -3.06 14.16 -14.98
N CYS A 71 -3.38 14.09 -16.27
CA CYS A 71 -4.71 14.41 -16.75
C CYS A 71 -5.48 13.13 -17.09
N VAL A 72 -6.47 12.79 -16.27
CA VAL A 72 -7.40 11.66 -16.47
C VAL A 72 -8.79 12.12 -16.99
N SER A 73 -8.93 13.40 -17.31
CA SER A 73 -10.16 14.00 -17.80
C SER A 73 -10.14 14.26 -19.31
N VAL A 74 -11.34 14.50 -19.87
CA VAL A 74 -11.52 14.88 -21.29
C VAL A 74 -12.16 16.27 -21.32
N PRO A 75 -11.61 17.24 -22.09
CA PRO A 75 -10.44 17.15 -23.00
C PRO A 75 -9.12 17.01 -22.23
N TRP A 76 -8.15 16.31 -22.85
CA TRP A 76 -6.83 16.12 -22.28
C TRP A 76 -6.01 17.41 -22.30
N LEU A 77 -5.36 17.71 -21.19
CA LEU A 77 -4.39 18.81 -21.04
C LEU A 77 -3.11 18.29 -20.41
N PRO A 78 -1.90 18.70 -20.89
CA PRO A 78 -0.65 18.31 -20.24
C PRO A 78 -0.58 18.94 -18.83
N THR A 79 -0.46 18.10 -17.80
CA THR A 79 -0.50 18.51 -16.40
C THR A 79 0.75 18.00 -15.66
N GLY A 80 1.37 18.85 -14.83
CA GLY A 80 2.52 18.50 -14.00
C GLY A 80 3.82 18.20 -14.75
N PRO A 81 4.89 17.85 -14.02
CA PRO A 81 6.18 17.45 -14.60
C PRO A 81 6.07 16.15 -15.41
N THR A 82 6.79 16.07 -16.54
CA THR A 82 6.74 14.89 -17.42
C THR A 82 7.23 13.64 -16.74
N GLU A 83 8.26 13.76 -15.93
CA GLU A 83 8.85 12.68 -15.15
C GLU A 83 7.84 12.11 -14.14
N SER A 84 7.21 12.97 -13.32
CA SER A 84 6.19 12.55 -12.35
C SER A 84 5.00 11.87 -13.03
N ARG A 85 4.56 12.38 -14.21
CA ARG A 85 3.51 11.72 -15.03
C ARG A 85 3.93 10.33 -15.48
N ARG A 86 5.18 10.19 -15.93
CA ARG A 86 5.72 8.91 -16.37
C ARG A 86 5.74 7.92 -15.22
N LEU A 87 6.27 8.34 -14.06
CA LEU A 87 6.42 7.52 -12.87
C LEU A 87 5.07 6.96 -12.39
N ILE A 88 4.12 7.84 -12.14
CA ILE A 88 2.82 7.42 -11.60
C ILE A 88 2.05 6.52 -12.57
N ASN A 89 2.15 6.76 -13.89
CA ASN A 89 1.48 5.92 -14.88
C ASN A 89 2.15 4.55 -15.04
N GLU A 90 3.47 4.42 -14.81
CA GLU A 90 4.15 3.11 -14.79
C GLU A 90 3.72 2.29 -13.57
N ILE A 91 3.69 2.91 -12.39
CA ILE A 91 3.20 2.23 -11.19
C ILE A 91 1.75 1.78 -11.40
N VAL A 92 0.87 2.68 -11.90
CA VAL A 92 -0.52 2.33 -12.18
C VAL A 92 -0.65 1.20 -13.21
N LEU A 93 0.20 1.17 -14.24
CA LEU A 93 0.17 0.09 -15.24
C LEU A 93 0.42 -1.27 -14.61
N VAL A 94 1.41 -1.36 -13.72
CA VAL A 94 1.73 -2.62 -13.02
C VAL A 94 0.63 -2.96 -12.01
N GLU A 95 0.21 -2.01 -11.17
CA GLU A 95 -0.75 -2.28 -10.11
C GLU A 95 -2.16 -2.62 -10.62
N GLU A 96 -2.60 -2.02 -11.72
CA GLU A 96 -3.93 -2.27 -12.28
C GLU A 96 -3.98 -3.42 -13.30
N SER A 97 -2.85 -3.79 -13.93
CA SER A 97 -2.85 -4.72 -15.07
C SER A 97 -1.50 -5.39 -15.29
N ASP A 98 -0.89 -5.90 -14.21
CA ASP A 98 0.40 -6.59 -14.29
C ASP A 98 0.34 -7.83 -15.18
N GLU A 99 1.43 -8.10 -15.89
CA GLU A 99 1.60 -9.30 -16.70
C GLU A 99 1.99 -10.48 -15.80
N LEU A 100 1.02 -11.36 -15.53
CA LEU A 100 1.24 -12.56 -14.74
C LEU A 100 0.80 -13.81 -15.50
N GLY A 101 1.74 -14.70 -15.77
CA GLY A 101 1.51 -15.89 -16.60
C GLY A 101 1.16 -15.53 -18.04
N GLU A 102 0.00 -16.02 -18.54
CA GLU A 102 -0.48 -15.73 -19.91
C GLU A 102 -1.54 -14.60 -19.96
N GLY A 103 -1.73 -13.87 -18.86
CA GLY A 103 -2.79 -12.85 -18.74
C GLY A 103 -2.34 -11.58 -18.03
N HIS A 104 -3.32 -10.74 -17.77
CA HIS A 104 -3.16 -9.51 -16.99
C HIS A 104 -4.12 -9.54 -15.81
N ILE A 105 -3.66 -9.08 -14.66
CA ILE A 105 -4.48 -9.01 -13.44
C ILE A 105 -4.00 -7.83 -12.59
N SER A 106 -4.90 -7.19 -11.86
CA SER A 106 -4.49 -6.22 -10.84
C SER A 106 -3.94 -6.93 -9.61
N HIS A 107 -3.02 -6.27 -8.92
CA HIS A 107 -2.48 -6.80 -7.66
C HIS A 107 -3.58 -7.00 -6.60
N PHE A 108 -4.61 -6.15 -6.60
CA PHE A 108 -5.76 -6.34 -5.72
C PHE A 108 -6.56 -7.60 -6.04
N GLU A 109 -6.83 -7.89 -7.31
CA GLU A 109 -7.54 -9.12 -7.74
C GLU A 109 -6.68 -10.36 -7.46
N LEU A 110 -5.38 -10.30 -7.70
CA LEU A 110 -4.45 -11.38 -7.35
C LEU A 110 -4.46 -11.66 -5.83
N TYR A 111 -4.55 -10.61 -5.01
CA TYR A 111 -4.68 -10.77 -3.57
C TYR A 111 -6.00 -11.47 -3.19
N LEU A 112 -7.12 -11.10 -3.82
CA LEU A 112 -8.41 -11.77 -3.61
C LEU A 112 -8.37 -13.24 -4.01
N ASP A 113 -7.75 -13.58 -5.14
CA ASP A 113 -7.53 -14.99 -5.55
C ASP A 113 -6.71 -15.74 -4.49
N GLY A 114 -5.69 -15.09 -3.93
CA GLY A 114 -4.91 -15.64 -2.82
C GLY A 114 -5.74 -15.90 -1.57
N MET A 115 -6.65 -14.97 -1.22
CA MET A 115 -7.59 -15.13 -0.11
C MET A 115 -8.53 -16.33 -0.31
N GLU A 116 -9.13 -16.46 -1.49
CA GLU A 116 -10.05 -17.55 -1.81
C GLU A 116 -9.35 -18.92 -1.72
N ARG A 117 -8.15 -19.04 -2.28
CA ARG A 117 -7.36 -20.29 -2.21
C ARG A 117 -6.91 -20.63 -0.79
N ALA A 118 -6.55 -19.64 -0.01
CA ALA A 118 -6.26 -19.83 1.41
C ALA A 118 -7.52 -20.21 2.22
N GLY A 119 -8.71 -19.90 1.72
CA GLY A 119 -9.98 -20.05 2.42
C GLY A 119 -10.19 -18.96 3.48
N ALA A 120 -9.66 -17.76 3.23
CA ALA A 120 -9.92 -16.59 4.03
C ALA A 120 -11.32 -16.00 3.73
N ASP A 121 -11.89 -15.29 4.69
CA ASP A 121 -13.20 -14.65 4.50
C ASP A 121 -13.09 -13.43 3.58
N THR A 122 -13.75 -13.48 2.42
CA THR A 122 -13.87 -12.39 1.47
C THR A 122 -15.19 -11.61 1.60
N GLY A 123 -16.07 -12.01 2.49
CA GLY A 123 -17.40 -11.43 2.67
C GLY A 123 -17.35 -9.91 2.92
N PRO A 124 -16.63 -9.42 3.94
CA PRO A 124 -16.57 -7.98 4.25
C PRO A 124 -16.02 -7.13 3.09
N VAL A 125 -14.93 -7.57 2.43
CA VAL A 125 -14.36 -6.80 1.32
C VAL A 125 -15.28 -6.81 0.09
N THR A 126 -15.95 -7.93 -0.19
CA THR A 126 -16.93 -8.02 -1.28
C THR A 126 -18.14 -7.11 -1.04
N ALA A 127 -18.67 -7.11 0.19
CA ALA A 127 -19.77 -6.22 0.59
C ALA A 127 -19.35 -4.73 0.52
N PHE A 128 -18.15 -4.41 0.98
CA PHE A 128 -17.59 -3.06 0.89
C PHE A 128 -17.52 -2.57 -0.56
N LEU A 129 -16.96 -3.38 -1.47
CA LEU A 129 -16.87 -3.02 -2.89
C LEU A 129 -18.24 -2.88 -3.55
N ALA A 130 -19.21 -3.71 -3.17
CA ALA A 130 -20.59 -3.60 -3.67
C ALA A 130 -21.22 -2.26 -3.27
N LEU A 131 -21.08 -1.85 -2.01
CA LEU A 131 -21.55 -0.56 -1.53
C LEU A 131 -20.89 0.63 -2.24
N LEU A 132 -19.59 0.56 -2.52
CA LEU A 132 -18.90 1.59 -3.31
C LEU A 132 -19.45 1.66 -4.74
N ARG A 133 -19.76 0.53 -5.39
CA ARG A 133 -20.39 0.49 -6.73
C ARG A 133 -21.79 1.11 -6.74
N GLU A 134 -22.50 1.03 -5.62
CA GLU A 134 -23.79 1.72 -5.42
C GLU A 134 -23.66 3.23 -5.14
N GLY A 135 -22.43 3.75 -5.03
CA GLY A 135 -22.15 5.16 -4.76
C GLY A 135 -22.17 5.53 -3.27
N VAL A 136 -22.15 4.53 -2.38
CA VAL A 136 -22.02 4.78 -0.94
C VAL A 136 -20.61 5.31 -0.64
N GLY A 137 -20.50 6.37 0.17
CA GLY A 137 -19.21 6.93 0.57
C GLY A 137 -18.38 5.95 1.39
N VAL A 138 -17.04 6.06 1.31
CA VAL A 138 -16.10 5.09 1.89
C VAL A 138 -16.36 4.84 3.38
N THR A 139 -16.47 5.89 4.19
CA THR A 139 -16.70 5.75 5.65
C THR A 139 -17.99 4.98 5.98
N GLU A 140 -19.08 5.26 5.26
CA GLU A 140 -20.35 4.57 5.46
C GLU A 140 -20.30 3.12 4.92
N ALA A 141 -19.59 2.91 3.80
CA ALA A 141 -19.40 1.57 3.24
C ALA A 141 -18.60 0.66 4.19
N LEU A 142 -17.51 1.17 4.79
CA LEU A 142 -16.73 0.44 5.80
C LEU A 142 -17.61 -0.03 6.98
N LYS A 143 -18.46 0.86 7.48
CA LYS A 143 -19.37 0.55 8.58
C LYS A 143 -20.44 -0.47 8.18
N ARG A 144 -21.08 -0.28 7.03
CA ARG A 144 -22.18 -1.16 6.56
C ARG A 144 -21.70 -2.55 6.15
N ALA A 145 -20.47 -2.65 5.66
CA ALA A 145 -19.84 -3.93 5.32
C ALA A 145 -19.25 -4.65 6.55
N GLU A 146 -19.41 -4.11 7.75
CA GLU A 146 -18.89 -4.67 9.01
C GLU A 146 -17.39 -4.97 8.93
N VAL A 147 -16.64 -4.06 8.27
CA VAL A 147 -15.19 -4.18 8.13
C VAL A 147 -14.53 -4.21 9.51
N PRO A 148 -13.55 -5.10 9.77
CA PRO A 148 -12.82 -5.12 11.04
C PRO A 148 -12.31 -3.74 11.43
N GLN A 149 -12.53 -3.32 12.68
CA GLN A 149 -12.33 -1.94 13.12
C GLN A 149 -10.92 -1.42 12.82
N GLY A 150 -9.87 -2.24 13.06
CA GLY A 150 -8.50 -1.83 12.76
C GLY A 150 -8.26 -1.55 11.26
N ALA A 151 -8.89 -2.32 10.36
CA ALA A 151 -8.85 -2.07 8.92
C ALA A 151 -9.64 -0.80 8.55
N ALA A 152 -10.81 -0.60 9.16
CA ALA A 152 -11.62 0.60 8.94
C ALA A 152 -10.88 1.87 9.39
N ASP A 153 -10.21 1.85 10.54
CA ASP A 153 -9.43 2.97 11.06
C ASP A 153 -8.22 3.27 10.16
N PHE A 154 -7.54 2.24 9.66
CA PHE A 154 -6.43 2.38 8.73
C PHE A 154 -6.87 3.06 7.42
N VAL A 155 -7.95 2.57 6.82
CA VAL A 155 -8.52 3.16 5.59
C VAL A 155 -8.99 4.59 5.85
N ALA A 156 -9.61 4.87 6.99
CA ALA A 156 -10.07 6.22 7.34
C ALA A 156 -8.89 7.21 7.46
N ALA A 157 -7.77 6.78 8.02
CA ALA A 157 -6.56 7.61 8.10
C ALA A 157 -6.02 7.98 6.70
N THR A 158 -5.91 7.02 5.80
CA THR A 158 -5.49 7.28 4.41
C THR A 158 -6.53 8.10 3.65
N TRP A 159 -7.81 7.82 3.85
CA TRP A 159 -8.88 8.57 3.19
C TRP A 159 -8.85 10.05 3.58
N SER A 160 -8.57 10.35 4.85
CA SER A 160 -8.32 11.73 5.30
C SER A 160 -7.16 12.39 4.56
N ILE A 161 -6.04 11.67 4.33
CA ILE A 161 -4.92 12.18 3.53
C ILE A 161 -5.37 12.43 2.08
N ILE A 162 -6.09 11.50 1.46
CA ILE A 162 -6.60 11.63 0.09
C ILE A 162 -7.49 12.87 -0.08
N GLU A 163 -8.37 13.14 0.88
CA GLU A 163 -9.34 14.23 0.78
C GLU A 163 -8.77 15.60 1.14
N THR A 164 -7.85 15.67 2.10
CA THR A 164 -7.48 16.95 2.71
C THR A 164 -6.03 17.36 2.51
N ALA A 165 -5.11 16.40 2.27
CA ALA A 165 -3.71 16.72 2.22
C ALA A 165 -3.26 17.27 0.84
N PRO A 166 -2.24 18.15 0.80
CA PRO A 166 -1.64 18.57 -0.45
C PRO A 166 -0.91 17.41 -1.14
N VAL A 167 -0.66 17.57 -2.43
CA VAL A 167 -0.11 16.51 -3.31
C VAL A 167 1.23 15.96 -2.80
N HIS A 168 2.14 16.81 -2.30
CA HIS A 168 3.43 16.35 -1.75
C HIS A 168 3.26 15.45 -0.52
N CYS A 169 2.27 15.71 0.33
CA CYS A 169 1.95 14.86 1.47
C CYS A 169 1.36 13.50 1.05
N LYS A 170 0.49 13.48 0.03
CA LYS A 170 0.00 12.22 -0.56
C LYS A 170 1.15 11.41 -1.15
N ALA A 171 2.05 12.07 -1.91
CA ALA A 171 3.24 11.46 -2.47
C ALA A 171 4.16 10.87 -1.38
N ALA A 172 4.35 11.59 -0.27
CA ALA A 172 5.15 11.12 0.86
C ALA A 172 4.50 9.92 1.57
N ALA A 173 3.18 9.97 1.82
CA ALA A 173 2.43 8.84 2.39
C ALA A 173 2.50 7.60 1.49
N PHE A 174 2.47 7.77 0.17
CA PHE A 174 2.65 6.70 -0.80
C PHE A 174 4.08 6.14 -0.75
N ALA A 175 5.09 7.00 -0.92
CA ALA A 175 6.49 6.60 -0.98
C ALA A 175 6.96 5.88 0.29
N PHE A 176 6.72 6.44 1.47
CA PHE A 176 7.25 5.95 2.74
C PHE A 176 6.25 5.18 3.60
N GLY A 177 4.96 5.39 3.39
CA GLY A 177 3.91 4.65 4.09
C GLY A 177 3.48 3.37 3.36
N ARG A 178 3.96 3.16 2.12
CA ARG A 178 3.62 2.02 1.26
C ARG A 178 4.86 1.45 0.57
N GLU A 179 5.34 2.04 -0.52
CA GLU A 179 6.37 1.49 -1.42
C GLU A 179 7.66 1.08 -0.70
N ASP A 180 8.21 1.97 0.12
CA ASP A 180 9.47 1.70 0.86
C ASP A 180 9.33 0.62 1.94
N LEU A 181 8.12 0.36 2.43
CA LEU A 181 7.87 -0.64 3.48
C LEU A 181 7.60 -2.04 2.93
N ILE A 182 6.88 -2.12 1.80
CA ILE A 182 6.31 -3.37 1.28
C ILE A 182 7.38 -4.45 1.10
N PRO A 183 8.54 -4.21 0.48
CA PRO A 183 9.54 -5.26 0.28
C PRO A 183 10.02 -5.88 1.59
N GLU A 184 10.34 -5.07 2.60
CA GLU A 184 10.85 -5.58 3.88
C GLU A 184 9.77 -6.29 4.70
N MET A 185 8.52 -5.79 4.67
CA MET A 185 7.37 -6.43 5.31
C MET A 185 7.10 -7.79 4.66
N PHE A 186 7.03 -7.84 3.34
CA PHE A 186 6.68 -9.05 2.60
C PHE A 186 7.77 -10.11 2.66
N GLN A 187 9.04 -9.74 2.75
CA GLN A 187 10.13 -10.68 3.04
C GLN A 187 9.96 -11.43 4.36
N GLN A 188 9.25 -10.87 5.33
CA GLN A 188 8.95 -11.55 6.59
C GLN A 188 7.73 -12.48 6.43
N VAL A 189 6.68 -12.00 5.74
CA VAL A 189 5.43 -12.74 5.54
C VAL A 189 5.61 -13.93 4.59
N ILE A 190 6.41 -13.83 3.55
CA ILE A 190 6.62 -14.90 2.55
C ILE A 190 7.23 -16.19 3.15
N ARG A 191 7.85 -16.09 4.33
CA ARG A 191 8.46 -17.23 5.02
C ARG A 191 7.48 -18.16 5.71
N ILE A 192 6.18 -17.84 5.69
CA ILE A 192 5.12 -18.65 6.29
C ILE A 192 5.16 -20.06 5.69
N GLU A 193 5.11 -21.08 6.55
CA GLU A 193 5.01 -22.46 6.13
C GLU A 193 3.66 -22.73 5.46
N ASP A 194 3.65 -23.52 4.40
CA ASP A 194 2.46 -23.86 3.61
C ASP A 194 2.47 -25.36 3.26
N PRO A 195 2.29 -26.25 4.25
CA PRO A 195 2.36 -27.69 4.02
C PRO A 195 1.24 -28.21 3.10
N ASP A 196 0.11 -27.50 3.03
CA ASP A 196 -1.05 -27.87 2.24
C ASP A 196 -1.09 -27.21 0.85
N GLY A 197 -0.14 -26.33 0.51
CA GLY A 197 -0.06 -25.61 -0.76
C GLY A 197 -1.19 -24.60 -0.99
N ARG A 198 -1.85 -24.14 0.07
CA ARG A 198 -2.99 -23.21 -0.02
C ARG A 198 -2.59 -21.75 -0.15
N LEU A 199 -1.34 -21.42 0.17
CA LEU A 199 -0.81 -20.04 0.15
C LEU A 199 -0.02 -19.74 -1.13
N GLY A 200 0.00 -20.65 -2.12
CA GLY A 200 0.82 -20.48 -3.33
C GLY A 200 0.57 -19.14 -4.02
N VAL A 201 -0.68 -18.83 -4.37
CA VAL A 201 -1.05 -17.57 -5.05
C VAL A 201 -0.73 -16.34 -4.18
N PHE A 202 -0.96 -16.44 -2.86
CA PHE A 202 -0.59 -15.35 -1.95
C PHE A 202 0.94 -15.15 -1.89
N LYS A 203 1.72 -16.22 -1.91
CA LYS A 203 3.19 -16.12 -1.97
C LYS A 203 3.67 -15.56 -3.32
N ASP A 204 3.00 -15.88 -4.42
CA ASP A 204 3.30 -15.28 -5.73
C ASP A 204 3.04 -13.77 -5.71
N TYR A 205 1.93 -13.34 -5.11
CA TYR A 205 1.65 -11.92 -4.86
C TYR A 205 2.76 -11.23 -4.04
N LEU A 206 3.19 -11.84 -2.93
CA LEU A 206 4.27 -11.29 -2.10
C LEU A 206 5.60 -11.22 -2.86
N ALA A 207 5.94 -12.29 -3.59
CA ALA A 207 7.19 -12.37 -4.36
C ALA A 207 7.24 -11.29 -5.45
N ARG A 208 6.10 -11.06 -6.13
CA ARG A 208 6.00 -10.05 -7.18
C ARG A 208 6.24 -8.63 -6.65
N HIS A 209 5.65 -8.29 -5.50
CA HIS A 209 5.87 -7.00 -4.85
C HIS A 209 7.31 -6.81 -4.37
N ILE A 210 7.94 -7.85 -3.80
CA ILE A 210 9.36 -7.78 -3.41
C ILE A 210 10.25 -7.47 -4.61
N GLU A 211 9.94 -8.05 -5.78
CA GLU A 211 10.69 -7.83 -7.02
C GLU A 211 10.50 -6.41 -7.57
N VAL A 212 9.24 -5.99 -7.73
CA VAL A 212 8.90 -4.75 -8.45
C VAL A 212 9.14 -3.52 -7.59
N ASP A 213 8.68 -3.52 -6.33
CA ASP A 213 8.76 -2.34 -5.47
C ASP A 213 10.20 -2.07 -5.05
N GLY A 214 10.99 -3.12 -4.76
CA GLY A 214 12.37 -2.98 -4.32
C GLY A 214 13.30 -2.41 -5.40
N GLU A 215 13.09 -2.74 -6.68
CA GLU A 215 13.98 -2.36 -7.76
C GLU A 215 13.52 -1.16 -8.59
N GLN A 216 12.20 -0.89 -8.64
CA GLN A 216 11.61 0.08 -9.56
C GLN A 216 10.75 1.13 -8.86
N HIS A 217 9.69 0.73 -8.15
CA HIS A 217 8.69 1.65 -7.65
C HIS A 217 9.22 2.57 -6.53
N THR A 218 10.00 2.05 -5.59
CA THR A 218 10.56 2.86 -4.49
C THR A 218 11.42 4.02 -4.99
N PRO A 219 12.43 3.83 -5.87
CA PRO A 219 13.19 4.93 -6.44
C PRO A 219 12.32 5.94 -7.20
N MET A 220 11.30 5.45 -7.91
CA MET A 220 10.36 6.29 -8.65
C MET A 220 9.53 7.16 -7.70
N ALA A 221 9.00 6.59 -6.64
CA ALA A 221 8.23 7.32 -5.63
C ALA A 221 9.06 8.39 -4.91
N MET A 222 10.34 8.10 -4.61
CA MET A 222 11.27 9.09 -4.05
C MET A 222 11.54 10.25 -5.01
N GLN A 223 11.71 9.97 -6.30
CA GLN A 223 11.91 11.01 -7.31
C GLN A 223 10.67 11.89 -7.44
N MET A 224 9.48 11.30 -7.48
CA MET A 224 8.22 12.05 -7.52
C MET A 224 8.12 13.00 -6.33
N LEU A 225 8.51 12.56 -5.13
CA LEU A 225 8.50 13.39 -3.93
C LEU A 225 9.49 14.56 -4.02
N ILE A 226 10.71 14.32 -4.52
CA ILE A 226 11.68 15.39 -4.76
C ILE A 226 11.12 16.43 -5.73
N ASP A 227 10.46 16.00 -6.79
CA ASP A 227 9.88 16.89 -7.79
C ASP A 227 8.71 17.74 -7.21
N GLN A 228 8.00 17.22 -6.21
CA GLN A 228 6.89 17.93 -5.56
C GLN A 228 7.37 18.92 -4.48
N CYS A 229 8.41 18.58 -3.72
CA CYS A 229 8.88 19.40 -2.61
C CYS A 229 9.99 20.38 -3.00
N GLY A 230 10.87 20.00 -3.94
CA GLY A 230 12.03 20.81 -4.29
C GLY A 230 12.82 21.27 -3.04
N ASP A 231 13.18 22.54 -3.00
CA ASP A 231 13.92 23.16 -1.88
C ASP A 231 13.00 23.72 -0.78
N ASP A 232 11.70 23.46 -0.82
CA ASP A 232 10.74 23.96 0.18
C ASP A 232 10.78 23.11 1.46
N GLN A 233 11.46 23.63 2.50
CA GLN A 233 11.58 22.96 3.80
C GLN A 233 10.21 22.76 4.49
N SER A 234 9.24 23.67 4.31
CA SER A 234 7.90 23.51 4.89
C SER A 234 7.18 22.30 4.29
N ALA A 235 7.31 22.10 2.97
CA ALA A 235 6.76 20.93 2.31
C ALA A 235 7.39 19.61 2.82
N TRP A 236 8.70 19.60 3.07
CA TRP A 236 9.37 18.44 3.67
C TRP A 236 8.92 18.16 5.11
N ASP A 237 8.69 19.19 5.90
CA ASP A 237 8.20 19.06 7.29
C ASP A 237 6.76 18.53 7.31
N GLU A 238 5.89 18.99 6.42
CA GLU A 238 4.53 18.50 6.22
C GLU A 238 4.53 17.04 5.78
N CYS A 239 5.41 16.66 4.83
CA CYS A 239 5.62 15.29 4.41
C CYS A 239 6.00 14.40 5.59
N ALA A 240 6.98 14.80 6.40
CA ALA A 240 7.43 14.04 7.55
C ALA A 240 6.30 13.82 8.58
N ALA A 241 5.47 14.83 8.83
CA ALA A 241 4.32 14.71 9.71
C ALA A 241 3.29 13.72 9.16
N THR A 242 2.98 13.82 7.86
CA THR A 242 2.01 12.93 7.19
C THR A 242 2.49 11.48 7.17
N VAL A 243 3.77 11.25 6.88
CA VAL A 243 4.34 9.89 6.88
C VAL A 243 4.29 9.27 8.28
N ARG A 244 4.60 10.03 9.34
CA ARG A 244 4.47 9.52 10.70
C ARG A 244 3.06 9.04 11.02
N LEU A 245 2.03 9.82 10.66
CA LEU A 245 0.62 9.42 10.83
C LEU A 245 0.30 8.15 10.04
N ALA A 246 0.78 8.02 8.80
CA ALA A 246 0.58 6.82 7.98
C ALA A 246 1.27 5.58 8.58
N LEU A 247 2.47 5.73 9.15
CA LEU A 247 3.20 4.65 9.82
C LEU A 247 2.56 4.25 11.15
N GLU A 248 2.07 5.22 11.93
CA GLU A 248 1.30 4.98 13.16
C GLU A 248 -0.01 4.22 12.87
N ALA A 249 -0.72 4.62 11.82
CA ALA A 249 -1.92 3.89 11.37
C ALA A 249 -1.57 2.45 10.93
N ARG A 250 -0.43 2.23 10.28
CA ARG A 250 0.04 0.89 9.91
C ARG A 250 0.38 0.05 11.15
N ALA A 251 1.05 0.63 12.14
CA ALA A 251 1.35 -0.08 13.40
C ALA A 251 0.05 -0.46 14.13
N ALA A 252 -0.93 0.44 14.20
CA ALA A 252 -2.24 0.15 14.80
C ALA A 252 -3.01 -0.96 14.04
N LEU A 253 -2.90 -1.00 12.70
CA LEU A 253 -3.43 -2.11 11.91
C LEU A 253 -2.78 -3.45 12.30
N TRP A 254 -1.44 -3.46 12.48
CA TRP A 254 -0.71 -4.65 12.93
C TRP A 254 -1.13 -5.08 14.34
N ASP A 255 -1.31 -4.13 15.27
CA ASP A 255 -1.85 -4.41 16.61
C ASP A 255 -3.22 -5.07 16.55
N SER A 256 -4.11 -4.59 15.66
CA SER A 256 -5.44 -5.15 15.51
C SER A 256 -5.43 -6.58 14.96
N ILE A 257 -4.48 -6.92 14.08
CA ILE A 257 -4.30 -8.29 13.58
C ILE A 257 -3.79 -9.20 14.69
N VAL A 258 -2.82 -8.75 15.49
CA VAL A 258 -2.34 -9.52 16.66
C VAL A 258 -3.47 -9.79 17.64
N ALA A 259 -4.31 -8.79 17.93
CA ALA A 259 -5.46 -8.96 18.81
C ALA A 259 -6.46 -9.98 18.24
N ALA A 260 -6.78 -9.89 16.94
CA ALA A 260 -7.68 -10.83 16.29
C ALA A 260 -7.13 -12.28 16.29
N CYS A 261 -5.82 -12.45 16.06
CA CYS A 261 -5.17 -13.76 16.15
C CYS A 261 -5.20 -14.35 17.57
N ALA A 262 -5.21 -13.52 18.61
CA ALA A 262 -5.27 -13.97 20.00
C ALA A 262 -6.67 -14.44 20.43
N GLU A 263 -7.73 -14.01 19.76
CA GLU A 263 -9.13 -14.42 20.03
C GLU A 263 -9.49 -15.78 19.39
N GLU A 264 -8.62 -16.30 18.53
CA GLU A 264 -8.84 -17.60 17.87
C GLU A 264 -8.57 -18.76 18.83
N PRO A 265 -9.44 -19.79 18.87
CA PRO A 265 -9.18 -20.99 19.64
C PRO A 265 -7.98 -21.74 19.05
N ALA A 266 -7.09 -22.21 19.94
CA ALA A 266 -5.91 -22.98 19.59
C ALA A 266 -6.24 -24.32 18.89
#